data_7f475202257c933e7bf0abcb9be5122a
#
_entry.id   7f475202257c933e7bf0abcb9be5122a
#
_cell.length_a   1.000
_cell.length_b   1.000
_cell.length_c   1.000
_cell.angle_alpha   90.00
_cell.angle_beta   90.00
_cell.angle_gamma   90.00
#
_symmetry.space_group_name_H-M   'P 1'
#
loop_
_entity.id
_entity.type
_entity.pdbx_description
1 polymer ?
#
loop_
_entity_poly.entity_id
_entity_poly.type
_entity_poly.pdbx_seq_one_letter_code
_entity_poly.pdbx_strand_id
1 'polypeptide(L)'
;MIKTDSIPKPDFDVSGMIEKINDGYLIGQTPKFTKKKTFAPSTISYSDGNGACPRYWYLAFEGTTFESNNTATSIANMSNGVLSHSRIQKVMLDSGIAKSFKDDDNNDTTEFKVINSQPPIFGYGDCMIVWNDEEIVGEIKTTSQEAFEYRKKVGKAKLDHIEQTLIYMKILKKSKGIVIYENKNNHELLLFPVEVNDHYRQWIDNTFEWMNEVHNSWKNKQLPIKNYRNNSKVFKNCPVKKTCDEAGDGIIKIASLKELSEAV
;
A
#
# COMPACT_ATOMS: atom_id res chain seq x y z
N MET A 1 30.38 32.88 -20.46
CA MET A 1 29.00 32.33 -20.35
C MET A 1 28.50 32.10 -21.75
N ILE A 2 28.26 30.85 -22.19
CA ILE A 2 27.72 30.52 -23.52
C ILE A 2 26.25 30.91 -23.49
N LYS A 3 25.83 31.78 -24.43
CA LYS A 3 24.42 32.13 -24.59
C LYS A 3 23.69 30.91 -25.15
N THR A 4 22.73 30.39 -24.44
CA THR A 4 21.97 29.17 -24.83
C THR A 4 21.26 29.33 -26.18
N ASP A 5 20.86 30.56 -26.55
CA ASP A 5 20.21 30.87 -27.82
C ASP A 5 21.11 30.74 -29.06
N SER A 6 22.44 30.59 -28.88
CA SER A 6 23.42 30.40 -29.96
C SER A 6 23.76 28.94 -30.23
N ILE A 7 23.22 28.00 -29.48
CA ILE A 7 23.43 26.56 -29.69
C ILE A 7 22.53 26.09 -30.82
N PRO A 8 23.08 25.59 -31.96
CA PRO A 8 22.25 25.05 -33.02
C PRO A 8 21.38 23.89 -32.50
N LYS A 9 20.13 23.85 -32.91
CA LYS A 9 19.28 22.69 -32.62
C LYS A 9 19.85 21.49 -33.39
N PRO A 10 19.96 20.30 -32.73
CA PRO A 10 20.37 19.08 -33.44
C PRO A 10 19.38 18.76 -34.57
N ASP A 11 19.93 18.30 -35.69
CA ASP A 11 19.16 17.87 -36.86
C ASP A 11 18.99 16.35 -36.89
N PHE A 12 18.46 15.80 -35.79
CA PHE A 12 18.05 14.40 -35.74
C PHE A 12 16.66 14.26 -35.12
N ASP A 13 15.88 13.35 -35.68
CA ASP A 13 14.52 13.10 -35.23
C ASP A 13 14.50 12.27 -33.94
N VAL A 14 13.89 12.85 -32.89
CA VAL A 14 13.67 12.19 -31.58
C VAL A 14 12.21 11.78 -31.38
N SER A 15 11.37 11.98 -32.42
CA SER A 15 9.97 11.56 -32.34
C SER A 15 9.86 10.06 -32.06
N GLY A 16 8.92 9.67 -31.21
CA GLY A 16 8.73 8.29 -30.79
C GLY A 16 9.77 7.74 -29.81
N MET A 17 10.89 8.43 -29.50
CA MET A 17 11.85 7.92 -28.49
C MET A 17 11.21 7.81 -27.11
N ILE A 18 10.41 8.79 -26.71
CA ILE A 18 9.73 8.78 -25.40
C ILE A 18 8.71 7.64 -25.31
N GLU A 19 8.02 7.32 -26.42
CA GLU A 19 7.09 6.19 -26.50
C GLU A 19 7.84 4.87 -26.28
N LYS A 20 8.98 4.68 -26.96
CA LYS A 20 9.85 3.52 -26.78
C LYS A 20 10.35 3.35 -25.36
N ILE A 21 10.70 4.45 -24.68
CA ILE A 21 11.11 4.43 -23.28
C ILE A 21 9.92 4.05 -22.40
N ASN A 22 8.74 4.60 -22.64
CA ASN A 22 7.53 4.28 -21.90
C ASN A 22 7.11 2.82 -22.11
N ASP A 23 7.21 2.30 -23.34
CA ASP A 23 6.97 0.89 -23.63
C ASP A 23 7.89 -0.02 -22.79
N GLY A 24 9.15 0.39 -22.59
CA GLY A 24 10.09 -0.33 -21.75
C GLY A 24 9.59 -0.52 -20.32
N TYR A 25 8.93 0.50 -19.73
CA TYR A 25 8.31 0.37 -18.40
C TYR A 25 7.13 -0.60 -18.39
N LEU A 26 6.44 -0.76 -19.52
CA LEU A 26 5.25 -1.60 -19.61
C LEU A 26 5.55 -3.06 -19.95
N ILE A 27 6.80 -3.40 -20.25
CA ILE A 27 7.21 -4.79 -20.48
C ILE A 27 6.89 -5.65 -19.25
N GLY A 28 6.18 -6.76 -19.48
CA GLY A 28 5.77 -7.68 -18.42
C GLY A 28 4.51 -7.25 -17.63
N GLN A 29 3.89 -6.09 -17.95
CA GLN A 29 2.62 -5.64 -17.36
C GLN A 29 1.42 -6.34 -18.01
N THR A 30 1.43 -7.65 -18.05
CA THR A 30 0.33 -8.47 -18.57
C THR A 30 -0.62 -8.90 -17.45
N PRO A 31 -1.91 -9.15 -17.76
CA PRO A 31 -2.82 -9.73 -16.79
C PRO A 31 -2.25 -11.04 -16.22
N LYS A 32 -2.25 -11.16 -14.91
CA LYS A 32 -1.65 -12.32 -14.22
C LYS A 32 -2.67 -13.03 -13.34
N PHE A 33 -2.84 -14.33 -13.56
CA PHE A 33 -3.61 -15.15 -12.61
C PHE A 33 -2.91 -15.15 -11.25
N THR A 34 -3.67 -14.81 -10.23
CA THR A 34 -3.17 -14.73 -8.85
C THR A 34 -4.21 -15.31 -7.89
N LYS A 35 -3.76 -16.17 -6.99
CA LYS A 35 -4.57 -16.67 -5.87
C LYS A 35 -3.90 -16.23 -4.59
N LYS A 36 -4.54 -15.29 -3.88
CA LYS A 36 -4.06 -14.83 -2.59
C LYS A 36 -4.37 -15.87 -1.51
N LYS A 37 -3.48 -15.98 -0.53
CA LYS A 37 -3.66 -16.83 0.65
C LYS A 37 -3.91 -16.02 1.92
N THR A 38 -3.55 -14.73 1.89
CA THR A 38 -3.57 -13.81 3.04
C THR A 38 -4.01 -12.44 2.60
N PHE A 39 -4.53 -11.66 3.55
CA PHE A 39 -4.64 -10.22 3.39
C PHE A 39 -3.25 -9.57 3.42
N ALA A 40 -3.10 -8.49 2.65
CA ALA A 40 -1.89 -7.67 2.64
C ALA A 40 -2.20 -6.33 3.32
N PRO A 41 -1.54 -5.98 4.44
CA PRO A 41 -1.81 -4.74 5.18
C PRO A 41 -1.74 -3.47 4.30
N SER A 42 -0.80 -3.40 3.38
CA SER A 42 -0.66 -2.28 2.44
C SER A 42 -1.81 -2.13 1.44
N THR A 43 -2.68 -3.13 1.32
CA THR A 43 -3.85 -3.10 0.42
C THR A 43 -5.15 -2.83 1.18
N ILE A 44 -5.22 -3.17 2.48
CA ILE A 44 -6.38 -2.89 3.33
C ILE A 44 -6.53 -1.36 3.46
N SER A 45 -7.75 -0.85 3.30
CA SER A 45 -7.99 0.59 3.37
C SER A 45 -9.44 0.90 3.71
N TYR A 46 -9.65 1.87 4.61
CA TYR A 46 -10.95 2.50 4.88
C TYR A 46 -11.32 3.59 3.87
N SER A 47 -10.39 3.96 2.99
CA SER A 47 -10.68 4.90 1.90
C SER A 47 -11.36 4.18 0.73
N ASP A 48 -11.80 4.97 -0.26
CA ASP A 48 -12.35 4.44 -1.51
C ASP A 48 -11.26 3.71 -2.30
N GLY A 49 -11.17 2.40 -2.11
CA GLY A 49 -10.21 1.56 -2.82
C GLY A 49 -10.63 0.10 -2.87
N ASN A 50 -9.91 -0.68 -3.66
CA ASN A 50 -10.18 -2.12 -3.80
C ASN A 50 -9.99 -2.86 -2.48
N GLY A 51 -9.08 -2.39 -1.63
CA GLY A 51 -8.80 -2.97 -0.32
C GLY A 51 -9.97 -2.89 0.67
N ALA A 52 -10.89 -1.94 0.47
CA ALA A 52 -12.11 -1.80 1.26
C ALA A 52 -13.24 -2.73 0.81
N CYS A 53 -13.10 -3.42 -0.33
CA CYS A 53 -14.16 -4.21 -0.96
C CYS A 53 -14.08 -5.67 -0.56
N PRO A 54 -15.11 -6.23 0.13
CA PRO A 54 -15.11 -7.64 0.51
C PRO A 54 -15.09 -8.57 -0.70
N ARG A 55 -15.78 -8.21 -1.78
CA ARG A 55 -15.83 -9.00 -3.00
C ARG A 55 -14.48 -9.06 -3.73
N TYR A 56 -13.67 -8.00 -3.67
CA TYR A 56 -12.30 -8.01 -4.19
C TYR A 56 -11.47 -9.10 -3.50
N TRP A 57 -11.52 -9.16 -2.17
CA TRP A 57 -10.77 -10.15 -1.40
C TRP A 57 -11.29 -11.56 -1.59
N TYR A 58 -12.62 -11.75 -1.63
CA TYR A 58 -13.23 -13.04 -1.95
C TYR A 58 -12.69 -13.61 -3.27
N LEU A 59 -12.75 -12.81 -4.35
CA LEU A 59 -12.25 -13.20 -5.67
C LEU A 59 -10.73 -13.43 -5.68
N ALA A 60 -9.99 -12.62 -4.93
CA ALA A 60 -8.55 -12.78 -4.78
C ALA A 60 -8.17 -14.09 -4.07
N PHE A 61 -8.94 -14.52 -3.07
CA PHE A 61 -8.76 -15.82 -2.41
C PHE A 61 -9.21 -17.00 -3.29
N GLU A 62 -10.26 -16.84 -4.06
CA GLU A 62 -10.69 -17.89 -5.00
C GLU A 62 -9.65 -18.12 -6.09
N GLY A 63 -8.95 -17.10 -6.47
CA GLY A 63 -7.99 -17.07 -7.57
C GLY A 63 -8.64 -16.47 -8.83
N THR A 64 -8.02 -15.43 -9.35
CA THR A 64 -8.53 -14.70 -10.50
C THR A 64 -7.40 -14.03 -11.27
N THR A 65 -7.68 -13.60 -12.49
CA THR A 65 -6.76 -12.78 -13.27
C THR A 65 -6.83 -11.33 -12.82
N PHE A 66 -5.69 -10.80 -12.39
CA PHE A 66 -5.53 -9.40 -12.04
C PHE A 66 -5.12 -8.61 -13.29
N GLU A 67 -5.94 -7.66 -13.68
CA GLU A 67 -5.60 -6.71 -14.74
C GLU A 67 -4.67 -5.62 -14.20
N SER A 68 -3.68 -5.24 -14.99
CA SER A 68 -2.80 -4.11 -14.67
C SER A 68 -3.34 -2.86 -15.33
N ASN A 69 -3.56 -1.82 -14.53
CA ASN A 69 -3.90 -0.47 -15.01
C ASN A 69 -2.68 0.48 -14.87
N ASN A 70 -1.48 -0.07 -14.77
CA ASN A 70 -0.26 0.70 -14.59
C ASN A 70 0.08 1.48 -15.86
N THR A 71 0.53 2.72 -15.67
CA THR A 71 1.17 3.54 -16.69
C THR A 71 2.69 3.52 -16.50
N ALA A 72 3.46 3.88 -17.51
CA ALA A 72 4.91 4.03 -17.40
C ALA A 72 5.30 4.93 -16.20
N THR A 73 4.60 6.04 -16.03
CA THR A 73 4.80 6.96 -14.89
C THR A 73 4.50 6.29 -13.55
N SER A 74 3.44 5.49 -13.44
CA SER A 74 3.11 4.81 -12.18
C SER A 74 4.17 3.77 -11.82
N ILE A 75 4.70 3.04 -12.81
CA ILE A 75 5.78 2.07 -12.60
C ILE A 75 7.08 2.76 -12.19
N ALA A 76 7.45 3.85 -12.87
CA ALA A 76 8.62 4.64 -12.51
C ALA A 76 8.51 5.18 -11.07
N ASN A 77 7.32 5.64 -10.67
CA ASN A 77 7.07 6.09 -9.29
C ASN A 77 7.19 4.96 -8.25
N MET A 78 6.72 3.75 -8.57
CA MET A 78 6.88 2.59 -7.70
C MET A 78 8.35 2.18 -7.56
N SER A 79 9.08 2.14 -8.67
CA SER A 79 10.52 1.85 -8.67
C SER A 79 11.31 2.86 -7.84
N ASN A 80 11.03 4.16 -7.99
CA ASN A 80 11.61 5.19 -7.13
C ASN A 80 11.29 5.00 -5.65
N GLY A 81 10.06 4.57 -5.34
CA GLY A 81 9.66 4.24 -3.97
C GLY A 81 10.56 3.17 -3.36
N VAL A 82 10.78 2.06 -4.08
CA VAL A 82 11.65 0.96 -3.63
C VAL A 82 13.07 1.45 -3.37
N LEU A 83 13.66 2.21 -4.29
CA LEU A 83 15.01 2.77 -4.12
C LEU A 83 15.12 3.71 -2.91
N SER A 84 14.11 4.53 -2.69
CA SER A 84 14.07 5.43 -1.53
C SER A 84 13.95 4.66 -0.21
N HIS A 85 13.11 3.62 -0.15
CA HIS A 85 13.01 2.74 1.02
C HIS A 85 14.37 2.12 1.34
N SER A 86 15.01 1.46 0.38
CA SER A 86 16.31 0.81 0.59
C SER A 86 17.37 1.80 1.11
N ARG A 87 17.40 3.03 0.58
CA ARG A 87 18.34 4.07 1.02
C ARG A 87 18.06 4.52 2.45
N ILE A 88 16.79 4.80 2.80
CA ILE A 88 16.40 5.23 4.15
C ILE A 88 16.67 4.11 5.15
N GLN A 89 16.28 2.88 4.83
CA GLN A 89 16.50 1.70 5.65
C GLN A 89 17.98 1.47 5.96
N LYS A 90 18.84 1.60 4.93
CA LYS A 90 20.29 1.52 5.13
C LYS A 90 20.81 2.58 6.09
N VAL A 91 20.40 3.84 5.94
CA VAL A 91 20.82 4.92 6.84
C VAL A 91 20.31 4.68 8.27
N MET A 92 19.13 4.11 8.44
CA MET A 92 18.59 3.76 9.75
C MET A 92 19.35 2.62 10.43
N LEU A 93 19.85 1.64 9.67
CA LEU A 93 20.75 0.61 10.17
C LEU A 93 22.11 1.21 10.56
N ASP A 94 22.71 1.98 9.65
CA ASP A 94 24.03 2.58 9.84
C ASP A 94 24.07 3.52 11.08
N SER A 95 22.96 4.21 11.36
CA SER A 95 22.81 5.09 12.53
C SER A 95 22.43 4.34 13.81
N GLY A 96 22.09 3.07 13.72
CA GLY A 96 21.64 2.26 14.86
C GLY A 96 20.25 2.60 15.39
N ILE A 97 19.46 3.45 14.69
CA ILE A 97 18.10 3.80 15.13
C ILE A 97 17.08 2.70 14.84
N ALA A 98 17.33 1.84 13.85
CA ALA A 98 16.48 0.69 13.54
C ALA A 98 17.13 -0.63 13.93
N LYS A 99 16.30 -1.58 14.35
CA LYS A 99 16.75 -2.97 14.58
C LYS A 99 17.18 -3.60 13.27
N SER A 100 18.23 -4.41 13.31
CA SER A 100 18.62 -5.30 12.23
C SER A 100 17.88 -6.62 12.36
N PHE A 101 17.34 -7.08 11.22
CA PHE A 101 16.79 -8.42 11.02
C PHE A 101 17.60 -9.12 9.93
N LYS A 102 17.29 -10.37 9.65
CA LYS A 102 17.88 -11.12 8.54
C LYS A 102 16.81 -11.38 7.48
N ASP A 103 17.13 -11.09 6.23
CA ASP A 103 16.32 -11.48 5.08
C ASP A 103 16.49 -12.99 4.77
N ASP A 104 15.83 -13.48 3.72
CA ASP A 104 15.88 -14.88 3.32
C ASP A 104 17.26 -15.30 2.78
N ASP A 105 18.11 -14.33 2.38
CA ASP A 105 19.49 -14.52 1.93
C ASP A 105 20.53 -14.28 3.04
N ASN A 106 20.07 -14.10 4.30
CA ASN A 106 20.87 -13.84 5.49
C ASN A 106 21.59 -12.47 5.49
N ASN A 107 21.15 -11.51 4.68
CA ASN A 107 21.64 -10.13 4.73
C ASN A 107 20.94 -9.33 5.84
N ASP A 108 21.61 -8.30 6.35
CA ASP A 108 21.02 -7.35 7.27
C ASP A 108 19.97 -6.49 6.58
N THR A 109 18.79 -6.40 7.20
CA THR A 109 17.66 -5.60 6.75
C THR A 109 16.93 -4.97 7.93
N THR A 110 16.20 -3.88 7.71
CA THR A 110 15.24 -3.35 8.68
C THR A 110 13.87 -4.00 8.55
N GLU A 111 13.58 -4.65 7.40
CA GLU A 111 12.30 -5.27 7.15
C GLU A 111 12.08 -6.49 8.06
N PHE A 112 10.88 -6.62 8.58
CA PHE A 112 10.49 -7.74 9.42
C PHE A 112 9.15 -8.33 8.97
N LYS A 113 9.02 -9.64 9.07
CA LYS A 113 7.80 -10.37 8.69
C LYS A 113 6.70 -10.11 9.71
N VAL A 114 5.51 -9.81 9.24
CA VAL A 114 4.28 -9.68 10.04
C VAL A 114 3.30 -10.76 9.61
N ILE A 115 2.97 -11.66 10.53
CA ILE A 115 2.16 -12.84 10.25
C ILE A 115 1.04 -12.94 11.29
N ASN A 116 -0.18 -13.14 10.82
CA ASN A 116 -1.33 -13.47 11.64
C ASN A 116 -2.10 -14.64 11.00
N SER A 117 -2.56 -15.58 11.81
CA SER A 117 -3.23 -16.77 11.31
C SER A 117 -4.74 -16.56 11.09
N GLN A 118 -5.38 -15.71 11.93
CA GLN A 118 -6.83 -15.46 11.89
C GLN A 118 -7.15 -14.02 12.30
N PRO A 119 -7.59 -13.18 11.36
CA PRO A 119 -7.62 -13.42 9.90
C PRO A 119 -6.22 -13.71 9.35
N PRO A 120 -6.10 -14.42 8.21
CA PRO A 120 -4.79 -14.72 7.64
C PRO A 120 -4.18 -13.45 7.02
N ILE A 121 -3.14 -12.93 7.66
CA ILE A 121 -2.43 -11.73 7.23
C ILE A 121 -0.95 -12.08 7.04
N PHE A 122 -0.38 -11.56 5.96
CA PHE A 122 1.05 -11.59 5.70
C PHE A 122 1.52 -10.27 5.08
N GLY A 123 2.61 -9.75 5.60
CA GLY A 123 3.27 -8.55 5.07
C GLY A 123 4.66 -8.38 5.66
N TYR A 124 5.32 -7.32 5.21
CA TYR A 124 6.58 -6.86 5.76
C TYR A 124 6.39 -5.45 6.31
N GLY A 125 6.84 -5.22 7.55
CA GLY A 125 6.99 -3.87 8.08
C GLY A 125 8.34 -3.30 7.67
N ASP A 126 8.41 -2.01 7.37
CA ASP A 126 9.60 -1.39 6.80
C ASP A 126 10.76 -1.28 7.81
N CYS A 127 10.45 -0.94 9.07
CA CYS A 127 11.48 -0.85 10.11
C CYS A 127 10.87 -0.93 11.52
N MET A 128 11.66 -1.43 12.45
CA MET A 128 11.42 -1.34 13.91
C MET A 128 12.42 -0.36 14.47
N ILE A 129 11.95 0.82 14.84
CA ILE A 129 12.77 1.87 15.45
C ILE A 129 12.94 1.59 16.93
N VAL A 130 14.14 1.80 17.44
CA VAL A 130 14.43 1.80 18.88
C VAL A 130 14.73 3.22 19.31
N TRP A 131 13.84 3.81 20.12
CA TRP A 131 13.97 5.18 20.57
C TRP A 131 13.56 5.30 22.03
N ASN A 132 14.46 5.82 22.88
CA ASN A 132 14.25 5.91 24.34
C ASN A 132 13.84 4.57 24.97
N ASP A 133 14.53 3.49 24.61
CA ASP A 133 14.29 2.11 25.06
C ASP A 133 12.92 1.52 24.66
N GLU A 134 12.22 2.18 23.75
CA GLU A 134 10.94 1.70 23.21
C GLU A 134 11.07 1.23 21.75
N GLU A 135 10.33 0.19 21.41
CA GLU A 135 10.21 -0.30 20.02
C GLU A 135 8.99 0.32 19.35
N ILE A 136 9.21 1.01 18.24
CA ILE A 136 8.22 1.75 17.46
C ILE A 136 8.14 1.15 16.06
N VAL A 137 6.93 0.76 15.64
CA VAL A 137 6.69 0.25 14.28
C VAL A 137 6.80 1.40 13.28
N GLY A 138 7.75 1.34 12.35
CA GLY A 138 7.95 2.37 11.34
C GLY A 138 7.43 1.94 9.96
N GLU A 139 6.71 2.84 9.31
CA GLU A 139 6.22 2.72 7.93
C GLU A 139 6.81 3.86 7.10
N ILE A 140 7.56 3.54 6.04
CA ILE A 140 8.24 4.50 5.17
C ILE A 140 7.40 4.73 3.90
N LYS A 141 7.20 5.98 3.53
CA LYS A 141 6.48 6.37 2.31
C LYS A 141 7.19 7.50 1.60
N THR A 142 7.23 7.45 0.28
CA THR A 142 7.67 8.57 -0.55
C THR A 142 6.47 9.32 -1.12
N THR A 143 6.57 10.64 -1.22
CA THR A 143 5.46 11.47 -1.68
C THR A 143 5.94 12.63 -2.55
N SER A 144 5.04 13.20 -3.36
CA SER A 144 5.32 14.42 -4.12
C SER A 144 5.45 15.63 -3.19
N GLN A 145 6.12 16.68 -3.66
CA GLN A 145 6.24 17.97 -2.94
C GLN A 145 4.88 18.47 -2.47
N GLU A 146 3.88 18.49 -3.34
CA GLU A 146 2.53 18.99 -3.01
C GLU A 146 1.87 18.19 -1.89
N ALA A 147 1.93 16.85 -1.98
CA ALA A 147 1.37 15.98 -0.95
C ALA A 147 2.16 16.06 0.36
N PHE A 148 3.49 16.25 0.30
CA PHE A 148 4.34 16.47 1.47
C PHE A 148 3.95 17.73 2.21
N GLU A 149 3.87 18.88 1.51
CA GLU A 149 3.46 20.16 2.09
C GLU A 149 2.03 20.11 2.64
N TYR A 150 1.13 19.44 1.95
CA TYR A 150 -0.22 19.21 2.48
C TYR A 150 -0.19 18.45 3.80
N ARG A 151 0.60 17.35 3.91
CA ARG A 151 0.73 16.59 5.16
C ARG A 151 1.34 17.43 6.27
N LYS A 152 2.38 18.19 5.95
CA LYS A 152 3.02 19.13 6.88
C LYS A 152 2.01 20.16 7.43
N LYS A 153 1.19 20.72 6.54
CA LYS A 153 0.15 21.71 6.89
C LYS A 153 -0.95 21.11 7.77
N VAL A 154 -1.45 19.91 7.45
CA VAL A 154 -2.55 19.27 8.21
C VAL A 154 -2.08 18.56 9.47
N GLY A 155 -0.78 18.34 9.63
CA GLY A 155 -0.20 17.68 10.79
C GLY A 155 -0.58 16.20 10.95
N LYS A 156 -0.96 15.51 9.84
CA LYS A 156 -1.44 14.12 9.89
C LYS A 156 -0.94 13.30 8.70
N ALA A 157 -0.57 12.07 8.95
CA ALA A 157 -0.32 11.08 7.91
C ALA A 157 -1.61 10.75 7.13
N LYS A 158 -1.46 10.13 5.95
CA LYS A 158 -2.58 9.61 5.19
C LYS A 158 -3.23 8.45 5.96
N LEU A 159 -4.55 8.42 5.96
CA LEU A 159 -5.32 7.43 6.71
C LEU A 159 -4.91 5.98 6.38
N ASP A 160 -4.79 5.65 5.10
CA ASP A 160 -4.37 4.31 4.67
C ASP A 160 -3.00 3.89 5.22
N HIS A 161 -2.07 4.85 5.40
CA HIS A 161 -0.75 4.55 5.97
C HIS A 161 -0.81 4.38 7.49
N ILE A 162 -1.66 5.16 8.18
CA ILE A 162 -1.94 4.97 9.60
C ILE A 162 -2.54 3.59 9.82
N GLU A 163 -3.52 3.19 9.01
CA GLU A 163 -4.18 1.89 9.09
C GLU A 163 -3.21 0.73 8.87
N GLN A 164 -2.36 0.80 7.87
CA GLN A 164 -1.31 -0.19 7.64
C GLN A 164 -0.41 -0.32 8.89
N THR A 165 0.02 0.80 9.45
CA THR A 165 0.83 0.84 10.68
C THR A 165 0.09 0.22 11.87
N LEU A 166 -1.20 0.53 12.06
CA LEU A 166 -2.03 -0.01 13.13
C LEU A 166 -2.22 -1.53 13.02
N ILE A 167 -2.37 -2.08 11.80
CA ILE A 167 -2.44 -3.53 11.58
C ILE A 167 -1.14 -4.18 12.07
N TYR A 168 0.02 -3.63 11.71
CA TYR A 168 1.30 -4.14 12.18
C TYR A 168 1.42 -4.03 13.70
N MET A 169 1.08 -2.87 14.27
CA MET A 169 1.13 -2.65 15.72
C MET A 169 0.27 -3.65 16.49
N LYS A 170 -0.96 -3.95 16.01
CA LYS A 170 -1.84 -4.94 16.64
C LYS A 170 -1.23 -6.34 16.63
N ILE A 171 -0.72 -6.79 15.49
CA ILE A 171 -0.13 -8.13 15.35
C ILE A 171 1.11 -8.26 16.23
N LEU A 172 1.94 -7.22 16.27
CA LEU A 172 3.19 -7.19 17.06
C LEU A 172 2.99 -6.81 18.52
N LYS A 173 1.75 -6.51 18.93
CA LYS A 173 1.41 -6.04 20.29
C LYS A 173 2.20 -4.80 20.70
N LYS A 174 2.35 -3.84 19.77
CA LYS A 174 3.00 -2.55 20.00
C LYS A 174 1.95 -1.46 20.16
N SER A 175 2.23 -0.49 21.04
CA SER A 175 1.34 0.67 21.28
C SER A 175 1.72 1.91 20.47
N LYS A 176 2.93 1.94 19.92
CA LYS A 176 3.49 3.08 19.19
C LYS A 176 3.94 2.70 17.79
N GLY A 177 3.64 3.57 16.84
CA GLY A 177 4.10 3.49 15.47
C GLY A 177 4.47 4.89 14.96
N ILE A 178 5.05 4.94 13.77
CA ILE A 178 5.41 6.18 13.10
C ILE A 178 5.30 6.00 11.59
N VAL A 179 4.68 6.98 10.91
CA VAL A 179 4.71 7.07 9.46
C VAL A 179 5.77 8.09 9.06
N ILE A 180 6.73 7.67 8.28
CA ILE A 180 7.87 8.46 7.81
C ILE A 180 7.65 8.80 6.35
N TYR A 181 7.48 10.08 6.03
CA TYR A 181 7.42 10.52 4.63
C TYR A 181 8.75 11.08 4.18
N GLU A 182 9.15 10.70 2.97
CA GLU A 182 10.19 11.38 2.24
C GLU A 182 9.59 12.18 1.08
N ASN A 183 9.99 13.42 0.97
CA ASN A 183 9.72 14.26 -0.19
C ASN A 183 10.60 13.84 -1.37
N LYS A 184 9.99 13.42 -2.49
CA LYS A 184 10.71 12.96 -3.69
C LYS A 184 11.59 14.04 -4.34
N ASN A 185 11.32 15.32 -4.07
CA ASN A 185 11.99 16.42 -4.74
C ASN A 185 13.27 16.88 -4.03
N ASN A 186 13.30 16.84 -2.70
CA ASN A 186 14.41 17.39 -1.91
C ASN A 186 14.89 16.46 -0.78
N HIS A 187 14.27 15.24 -0.66
CA HIS A 187 14.60 14.23 0.34
C HIS A 187 14.36 14.66 1.80
N GLU A 188 13.61 15.75 2.04
CA GLU A 188 13.18 16.14 3.38
C GLU A 188 12.33 15.04 4.00
N LEU A 189 12.53 14.78 5.30
CA LEU A 189 11.75 13.80 6.05
C LEU A 189 10.69 14.49 6.92
N LEU A 190 9.53 13.85 7.01
CA LEU A 190 8.44 14.28 7.88
C LEU A 190 7.90 13.06 8.63
N LEU A 191 7.81 13.17 9.95
CA LEU A 191 7.47 12.07 10.84
C LEU A 191 6.13 12.31 11.51
N PHE A 192 5.23 11.33 11.43
CA PHE A 192 3.94 11.36 12.11
C PHE A 192 3.83 10.20 13.09
N PRO A 193 3.83 10.47 14.39
CA PRO A 193 3.61 9.43 15.39
C PRO A 193 2.19 8.87 15.29
N VAL A 194 2.06 7.57 15.51
CA VAL A 194 0.80 6.84 15.61
C VAL A 194 0.77 6.15 16.96
N GLU A 195 -0.17 6.53 17.80
CA GLU A 195 -0.34 5.98 19.14
C GLU A 195 -1.73 5.37 19.27
N VAL A 196 -1.81 4.16 19.83
CA VAL A 196 -3.08 3.47 20.01
C VAL A 196 -3.93 4.19 21.04
N ASN A 197 -5.06 4.74 20.62
CA ASN A 197 -6.13 5.28 21.44
C ASN A 197 -7.41 4.46 21.26
N ASP A 198 -8.48 4.78 21.98
CA ASP A 198 -9.73 4.01 21.94
C ASP A 198 -10.37 4.02 20.54
N HIS A 199 -10.30 5.13 19.81
CA HIS A 199 -10.80 5.23 18.44
C HIS A 199 -10.00 4.31 17.50
N TYR A 200 -8.66 4.34 17.53
CA TYR A 200 -7.84 3.45 16.72
C TYR A 200 -7.98 1.98 17.14
N ARG A 201 -8.19 1.71 18.41
CA ARG A 201 -8.43 0.34 18.90
C ARG A 201 -9.73 -0.20 18.31
N GLN A 202 -10.84 0.54 18.43
CA GLN A 202 -12.10 0.13 17.85
C GLN A 202 -12.00 -0.05 16.33
N TRP A 203 -11.34 0.88 15.65
CA TRP A 203 -11.16 0.84 14.21
C TRP A 203 -10.41 -0.40 13.74
N ILE A 204 -9.29 -0.73 14.41
CA ILE A 204 -8.51 -1.90 14.05
C ILE A 204 -9.22 -3.21 14.42
N ASP A 205 -10.00 -3.24 15.51
CA ASP A 205 -10.79 -4.40 15.88
C ASP A 205 -11.88 -4.66 14.83
N ASN A 206 -12.59 -3.64 14.39
CA ASN A 206 -13.55 -3.74 13.29
C ASN A 206 -12.90 -4.23 11.98
N THR A 207 -11.68 -3.79 11.68
CA THR A 207 -10.93 -4.27 10.49
C THR A 207 -10.62 -5.77 10.58
N PHE A 208 -10.20 -6.25 11.74
CA PHE A 208 -9.89 -7.67 11.95
C PHE A 208 -11.16 -8.53 11.89
N GLU A 209 -12.26 -8.07 12.46
CA GLU A 209 -13.56 -8.72 12.37
C GLU A 209 -14.03 -8.80 10.92
N TRP A 210 -13.97 -7.69 10.18
CA TRP A 210 -14.30 -7.62 8.77
C TRP A 210 -13.45 -8.58 7.92
N MET A 211 -12.15 -8.64 8.13
CA MET A 211 -11.27 -9.58 7.44
C MET A 211 -11.67 -11.04 7.75
N ASN A 212 -12.04 -11.36 8.98
CA ASN A 212 -12.56 -12.68 9.34
C ASN A 212 -13.87 -12.99 8.63
N GLU A 213 -14.80 -12.04 8.58
CA GLU A 213 -16.09 -12.19 7.88
C GLU A 213 -15.87 -12.47 6.38
N VAL A 214 -15.04 -11.67 5.73
CA VAL A 214 -14.69 -11.85 4.31
C VAL A 214 -14.01 -13.21 4.06
N HIS A 215 -13.07 -13.61 4.91
CA HIS A 215 -12.37 -14.87 4.77
C HIS A 215 -13.32 -16.07 5.00
N ASN A 216 -14.24 -15.98 5.96
CA ASN A 216 -15.25 -16.99 6.22
C ASN A 216 -16.26 -17.07 5.07
N SER A 217 -16.68 -15.94 4.48
CA SER A 217 -17.54 -15.96 3.30
C SER A 217 -16.92 -16.74 2.14
N TRP A 218 -15.60 -16.56 1.93
CA TRP A 218 -14.86 -17.34 0.93
C TRP A 218 -14.81 -18.83 1.27
N LYS A 219 -14.50 -19.20 2.52
CA LYS A 219 -14.47 -20.62 2.94
C LYS A 219 -15.84 -21.29 2.75
N ASN A 220 -16.91 -20.58 3.02
CA ASN A 220 -18.28 -21.06 2.91
C ASN A 220 -18.86 -20.93 1.49
N LYS A 221 -18.05 -20.49 0.50
CA LYS A 221 -18.48 -20.26 -0.89
C LYS A 221 -19.67 -19.29 -1.02
N GLN A 222 -19.73 -18.30 -0.14
CA GLN A 222 -20.76 -17.26 -0.10
C GLN A 222 -20.22 -15.98 -0.72
N LEU A 223 -20.43 -15.80 -2.03
CA LEU A 223 -19.96 -14.63 -2.75
C LEU A 223 -20.59 -13.34 -2.17
N PRO A 224 -19.80 -12.35 -1.73
CA PRO A 224 -20.33 -11.07 -1.26
C PRO A 224 -21.06 -10.31 -2.38
N ILE A 225 -22.14 -9.60 -2.04
CA ILE A 225 -22.80 -8.70 -2.99
C ILE A 225 -21.88 -7.55 -3.39
N LYS A 226 -22.16 -6.91 -4.52
CA LYS A 226 -21.36 -5.81 -5.06
C LYS A 226 -21.62 -4.53 -4.29
N ASN A 227 -20.62 -4.02 -3.56
CA ASN A 227 -20.72 -2.76 -2.81
C ASN A 227 -20.60 -1.52 -3.70
N TYR A 228 -19.88 -1.62 -4.81
CA TYR A 228 -19.60 -0.48 -5.69
C TYR A 228 -20.36 -0.60 -7.02
N ARG A 229 -20.95 0.51 -7.46
CA ARG A 229 -21.61 0.58 -8.78
C ARG A 229 -20.58 0.52 -9.91
N ASN A 230 -20.96 -0.02 -11.05
CA ASN A 230 -20.08 -0.19 -12.23
C ASN A 230 -19.49 1.12 -12.76
N ASN A 231 -20.16 2.26 -12.55
CA ASN A 231 -19.68 3.58 -12.95
C ASN A 231 -18.77 4.25 -11.90
N SER A 232 -18.58 3.67 -10.71
CA SER A 232 -17.73 4.23 -9.69
C SER A 232 -16.25 4.18 -10.09
N LYS A 233 -15.45 5.14 -9.61
CA LYS A 233 -14.00 5.15 -9.83
C LYS A 233 -13.32 3.91 -9.27
N VAL A 234 -13.76 3.43 -8.10
CA VAL A 234 -13.23 2.22 -7.45
C VAL A 234 -13.41 1.01 -8.36
N PHE A 235 -14.61 0.81 -8.90
CA PHE A 235 -14.89 -0.33 -9.76
C PHE A 235 -14.13 -0.24 -11.10
N LYS A 236 -14.11 0.94 -11.74
CA LYS A 236 -13.39 1.15 -13.02
C LYS A 236 -11.91 0.83 -12.92
N ASN A 237 -11.29 1.09 -11.76
CA ASN A 237 -9.87 0.85 -11.51
C ASN A 237 -9.61 -0.50 -10.82
N CYS A 238 -10.65 -1.31 -10.58
CA CYS A 238 -10.49 -2.58 -9.89
C CYS A 238 -9.77 -3.60 -10.77
N PRO A 239 -8.66 -4.19 -10.31
CA PRO A 239 -7.90 -5.15 -11.11
C PRO A 239 -8.65 -6.47 -11.34
N VAL A 240 -9.72 -6.75 -10.59
CA VAL A 240 -10.55 -7.96 -10.74
C VAL A 240 -11.95 -7.64 -11.28
N LYS A 241 -12.13 -6.47 -11.90
CA LYS A 241 -13.46 -5.99 -12.37
C LYS A 241 -14.11 -6.97 -13.33
N LYS A 242 -13.36 -7.54 -14.28
CA LYS A 242 -13.87 -8.50 -15.26
C LYS A 242 -14.48 -9.73 -14.57
N THR A 243 -13.71 -10.39 -13.72
CA THR A 243 -14.20 -11.55 -12.94
C THR A 243 -15.35 -11.15 -12.01
N CYS A 244 -15.32 -9.95 -11.44
CA CYS A 244 -16.39 -9.45 -10.60
C CYS A 244 -17.72 -9.28 -11.37
N ASP A 245 -17.67 -8.85 -12.62
CA ASP A 245 -18.87 -8.76 -13.50
C ASP A 245 -19.36 -10.14 -13.92
N GLU A 246 -18.44 -11.04 -14.31
CA GLU A 246 -18.74 -12.40 -14.72
C GLU A 246 -19.31 -13.25 -13.58
N ALA A 247 -18.93 -13.01 -12.34
CA ALA A 247 -19.41 -13.74 -11.17
C ALA A 247 -20.89 -13.46 -10.81
N GLY A 248 -21.52 -12.47 -11.47
CA GLY A 248 -22.92 -12.13 -11.24
C GLY A 248 -23.21 -11.53 -9.86
N ASP A 249 -24.44 -11.70 -9.37
CA ASP A 249 -24.86 -11.20 -8.08
C ASP A 249 -24.30 -12.04 -6.93
N GLY A 250 -23.98 -11.36 -5.82
CA GLY A 250 -23.58 -12.05 -4.59
C GLY A 250 -24.79 -12.51 -3.77
N ILE A 251 -24.53 -13.36 -2.78
CA ILE A 251 -25.56 -13.95 -1.91
C ILE A 251 -25.46 -13.50 -0.45
N ILE A 252 -24.33 -12.89 -0.05
CA ILE A 252 -24.15 -12.38 1.32
C ILE A 252 -23.80 -10.89 1.30
N LYS A 253 -24.40 -10.14 2.20
CA LYS A 253 -24.08 -8.73 2.38
C LYS A 253 -22.97 -8.59 3.42
N ILE A 254 -21.81 -8.08 3.00
CA ILE A 254 -20.72 -7.65 3.87
C ILE A 254 -20.49 -6.17 3.57
N ALA A 255 -20.48 -5.32 4.61
CA ALA A 255 -20.20 -3.89 4.44
C ALA A 255 -18.78 -3.68 3.89
N SER A 256 -18.54 -2.59 3.17
CA SER A 256 -17.18 -2.17 2.87
C SER A 256 -16.52 -1.58 4.13
N LEU A 257 -15.18 -1.58 4.19
CA LEU A 257 -14.48 -0.92 5.30
C LEU A 257 -14.85 0.57 5.40
N LYS A 258 -15.11 1.23 4.27
CA LYS A 258 -15.58 2.62 4.27
C LYS A 258 -16.92 2.79 4.98
N GLU A 259 -17.90 1.93 4.67
CA GLU A 259 -19.21 1.96 5.36
C GLU A 259 -19.09 1.73 6.86
N LEU A 260 -18.17 0.84 7.28
CA LEU A 260 -17.88 0.61 8.69
C LEU A 260 -17.22 1.82 9.38
N SER A 261 -16.40 2.59 8.68
CA SER A 261 -15.78 3.78 9.25
C SER A 261 -16.73 4.96 9.42
N GLU A 262 -17.78 5.03 8.60
CA GLU A 262 -18.81 6.08 8.68
C GLU A 262 -19.85 5.80 9.80
N ALA A 263 -19.85 4.58 10.34
CA ALA A 263 -20.77 4.15 11.40
C ALA A 263 -20.18 4.33 12.83
N VAL A 264 -18.93 4.81 12.95
CA VAL A 264 -18.19 5.07 14.19
C VAL A 264 -18.00 6.57 14.38
#